data_28d9dd85e3fbe4b7a111153a9329a068
#
_entry.id   28d9dd85e3fbe4b7a111153a9329a068
#
_cell.length_a   1.000
_cell.length_b   1.000
_cell.length_c   1.000
_cell.angle_alpha   90.00
_cell.angle_beta   90.00
_cell.angle_gamma   90.00
#
_symmetry.space_group_name_H-M   'P 1'
#
loop_
_entity.id
_entity.type
_entity.pdbx_description
1 polymer ?
#
loop_
_entity_poly.entity_id
_entity_poly.type
_entity_poly.pdbx_seq_one_letter_code
_entity_poly.pdbx_strand_id
1 'polypeptide(L)'
;MLKKGLLATLIALSGVFLFVAYTGFAGQEKTGGKEVTITGHVVDPACYISMGLKGEQHKQCAVLCAKAGQAFGILDEEAGILYQVLEGSPGADPNKLLWDHAESKVTVKGIVFNKNGMHAIVPAEVKPAGS
;
A
#
# COMPACT_ATOMS: atom_id res chain seq x y z
N MET A 1 25.13 48.86 -41.36
CA MET A 1 25.62 48.38 -40.06
C MET A 1 24.49 47.92 -39.13
N LEU A 2 23.45 47.28 -39.64
CA LEU A 2 22.28 46.89 -38.77
C LEU A 2 21.77 45.46 -39.06
N LYS A 3 22.63 44.50 -39.39
CA LYS A 3 22.25 43.11 -39.71
C LYS A 3 22.98 42.01 -38.90
N LYS A 4 23.75 42.37 -37.88
CA LYS A 4 24.48 41.37 -37.05
C LYS A 4 23.95 41.19 -35.64
N GLY A 5 22.86 41.91 -35.25
CA GLY A 5 22.28 41.82 -33.90
C GLY A 5 21.05 40.92 -33.78
N LEU A 6 20.49 40.44 -34.88
CA LEU A 6 19.19 39.73 -34.84
C LEU A 6 19.31 38.21 -34.89
N LEU A 7 20.50 37.65 -35.03
CA LEU A 7 20.71 36.21 -35.13
C LEU A 7 21.13 35.56 -33.79
N ALA A 8 21.58 36.39 -32.84
CA ALA A 8 22.06 35.86 -31.53
C ALA A 8 20.98 35.71 -30.48
N THR A 9 19.80 36.31 -30.66
CA THR A 9 18.69 36.24 -29.68
C THR A 9 17.71 35.10 -29.92
N LEU A 10 17.76 34.42 -31.06
CA LEU A 10 16.87 33.32 -31.39
C LEU A 10 17.36 31.95 -30.90
N ILE A 11 18.61 31.81 -30.49
CA ILE A 11 19.18 30.54 -30.02
C ILE A 11 19.00 30.34 -28.48
N ALA A 12 18.78 31.43 -27.76
CA ALA A 12 18.61 31.37 -26.29
C ALA A 12 17.19 30.93 -25.81
N LEU A 13 16.20 30.95 -26.69
CA LEU A 13 14.82 30.59 -26.34
C LEU A 13 14.45 29.14 -26.64
N SER A 14 15.25 28.39 -27.40
CA SER A 14 14.96 26.98 -27.72
C SER A 14 15.53 25.98 -26.68
N GLY A 15 16.43 26.45 -25.80
CA GLY A 15 17.07 25.58 -24.79
C GLY A 15 16.27 25.37 -23.52
N VAL A 16 15.26 26.20 -23.25
CA VAL A 16 14.47 26.12 -21.99
C VAL A 16 13.24 25.20 -22.12
N PHE A 17 12.81 24.88 -23.33
CA PHE A 17 11.60 24.08 -23.54
C PHE A 17 11.81 22.56 -23.51
N LEU A 18 13.05 22.08 -23.48
CA LEU A 18 13.36 20.64 -23.47
C LEU A 18 13.59 20.05 -22.07
N PHE A 19 13.57 20.86 -21.00
CA PHE A 19 13.88 20.40 -19.65
C PHE A 19 12.63 20.11 -18.77
N VAL A 20 11.42 20.37 -19.28
CA VAL A 20 10.17 20.19 -18.50
C VAL A 20 9.50 18.82 -18.71
N ALA A 21 10.00 18.00 -19.63
CA ALA A 21 9.36 16.72 -19.97
C ALA A 21 9.90 15.49 -19.20
N TYR A 22 10.82 15.65 -18.25
CA TYR A 22 11.42 14.51 -17.55
C TYR A 22 11.11 14.40 -16.06
N THR A 23 10.20 15.22 -15.53
CA THR A 23 9.80 15.15 -14.10
C THR A 23 8.44 14.48 -13.87
N GLY A 24 7.97 13.65 -14.79
CA GLY A 24 6.62 13.09 -14.79
C GLY A 24 6.48 11.66 -14.26
N PHE A 25 7.47 11.07 -13.59
CA PHE A 25 7.35 9.75 -12.98
C PHE A 25 7.81 9.76 -11.51
N ALA A 26 7.47 10.79 -10.77
CA ALA A 26 7.45 10.71 -9.31
C ALA A 26 6.26 9.81 -8.96
N GLY A 27 6.53 8.67 -8.30
CA GLY A 27 5.49 7.74 -7.87
C GLY A 27 4.37 8.51 -7.18
N GLN A 28 3.15 8.28 -7.60
CA GLN A 28 1.98 8.95 -7.04
C GLN A 28 1.86 8.52 -5.59
N GLU A 29 2.24 9.40 -4.65
CA GLU A 29 2.02 9.15 -3.23
C GLU A 29 0.54 8.92 -3.00
N LYS A 30 0.22 7.86 -2.25
CA LYS A 30 -1.15 7.57 -1.85
C LYS A 30 -1.62 8.69 -0.91
N THR A 31 -2.42 9.62 -1.43
CA THR A 31 -2.91 10.78 -0.68
C THR A 31 -4.27 10.48 -0.04
N GLY A 32 -4.54 11.07 1.13
CA GLY A 32 -5.83 10.99 1.81
C GLY A 32 -5.96 9.87 2.83
N GLY A 33 -4.88 9.16 3.15
CA GLY A 33 -4.86 8.18 4.24
C GLY A 33 -4.62 8.80 5.60
N LYS A 34 -5.01 8.10 6.67
CA LYS A 34 -4.78 8.47 8.06
C LYS A 34 -3.85 7.46 8.72
N GLU A 35 -2.81 7.95 9.41
CA GLU A 35 -1.97 7.10 10.25
C GLU A 35 -2.77 6.57 11.45
N VAL A 36 -2.72 5.26 11.68
CA VAL A 36 -3.40 4.58 12.76
C VAL A 36 -2.53 3.47 13.34
N THR A 37 -2.87 3.05 14.56
CA THR A 37 -2.40 1.80 15.15
C THR A 37 -3.62 0.92 15.44
N ILE A 38 -3.63 -0.28 14.89
CA ILE A 38 -4.74 -1.23 14.98
C ILE A 38 -4.23 -2.51 15.61
N THR A 39 -4.97 -3.07 16.57
CA THR A 39 -4.77 -4.45 17.03
C THR A 39 -5.81 -5.32 16.35
N GLY A 40 -5.35 -6.32 15.61
CA GLY A 40 -6.23 -7.16 14.82
C GLY A 40 -5.63 -8.52 14.49
N HIS A 41 -6.41 -9.36 13.83
CA HIS A 41 -6.02 -10.68 13.37
C HIS A 41 -5.60 -10.64 11.90
N VAL A 42 -4.45 -11.16 11.57
CA VAL A 42 -4.05 -11.35 10.16
C VAL A 42 -4.84 -12.51 9.60
N VAL A 43 -5.65 -12.27 8.58
CA VAL A 43 -6.53 -13.29 7.99
C VAL A 43 -6.35 -13.39 6.48
N ASP A 44 -6.75 -14.55 5.94
CA ASP A 44 -7.05 -14.69 4.51
C ASP A 44 -8.44 -14.07 4.25
N PRO A 45 -8.54 -12.94 3.53
CA PRO A 45 -9.81 -12.26 3.35
C PRO A 45 -10.86 -13.10 2.60
N ALA A 46 -10.44 -13.90 1.61
CA ALA A 46 -11.37 -14.69 0.82
C ALA A 46 -12.02 -15.79 1.69
N CYS A 47 -11.23 -16.53 2.42
CA CYS A 47 -11.73 -17.59 3.30
C CYS A 47 -12.50 -17.02 4.51
N TYR A 48 -12.05 -15.89 5.06
CA TYR A 48 -12.76 -15.24 6.16
C TYR A 48 -14.13 -14.72 5.73
N ILE A 49 -14.21 -13.97 4.62
CA ILE A 49 -15.48 -13.38 4.16
C ILE A 49 -16.47 -14.45 3.70
N SER A 50 -16.01 -15.46 2.98
CA SER A 50 -16.90 -16.47 2.40
C SER A 50 -17.29 -17.60 3.34
N MET A 51 -16.41 -17.95 4.30
CA MET A 51 -16.57 -19.13 5.14
C MET A 51 -16.40 -18.86 6.65
N GLY A 52 -16.01 -17.65 7.04
CA GLY A 52 -15.73 -17.30 8.44
C GLY A 52 -14.48 -17.97 9.01
N LEU A 53 -13.58 -18.46 8.15
CA LEU A 53 -12.38 -19.18 8.59
C LEU A 53 -11.29 -18.21 9.04
N LYS A 54 -10.71 -18.48 10.19
CA LYS A 54 -9.55 -17.77 10.76
C LYS A 54 -8.89 -18.59 11.87
N GLY A 55 -7.69 -18.21 12.22
CA GLY A 55 -6.93 -18.78 13.34
C GLY A 55 -5.93 -19.84 12.93
N GLU A 56 -5.19 -20.36 13.90
CA GLU A 56 -4.01 -21.22 13.68
C GLU A 56 -4.30 -22.44 12.81
N GLN A 57 -5.48 -23.04 12.94
CA GLN A 57 -5.88 -24.20 12.13
C GLN A 57 -6.02 -23.85 10.64
N HIS A 58 -6.25 -22.59 10.30
CA HIS A 58 -6.39 -22.12 8.93
C HIS A 58 -5.07 -21.58 8.34
N LYS A 59 -4.02 -21.44 9.13
CA LYS A 59 -2.73 -20.81 8.76
C LYS A 59 -2.11 -21.37 7.49
N GLN A 60 -2.07 -22.68 7.35
CA GLN A 60 -1.47 -23.32 6.18
C GLN A 60 -2.22 -22.93 4.89
N CYS A 61 -3.55 -22.92 4.94
CA CYS A 61 -4.38 -22.52 3.80
C CYS A 61 -4.19 -21.02 3.48
N ALA A 62 -4.20 -20.16 4.48
CA ALA A 62 -3.97 -18.72 4.32
C ALA A 62 -2.61 -18.42 3.67
N VAL A 63 -1.55 -19.10 4.08
CA VAL A 63 -0.21 -18.98 3.48
C VAL A 63 -0.19 -19.46 2.03
N LEU A 64 -0.90 -20.54 1.69
CA LEU A 64 -1.01 -21.03 0.29
C LEU A 64 -1.73 -20.00 -0.59
N CYS A 65 -2.83 -19.42 -0.13
CA CYS A 65 -3.54 -18.36 -0.84
C CYS A 65 -2.67 -17.12 -1.04
N ALA A 66 -1.92 -16.71 -0.01
CA ALA A 66 -0.99 -15.59 -0.10
C ALA A 66 0.14 -15.83 -1.10
N LYS A 67 0.70 -17.05 -1.15
CA LYS A 67 1.70 -17.47 -2.17
C LYS A 67 1.13 -17.47 -3.58
N ALA A 68 -0.18 -17.69 -3.74
CA ALA A 68 -0.87 -17.57 -5.03
C ALA A 68 -1.17 -16.12 -5.44
N GLY A 69 -0.77 -15.13 -4.63
CA GLY A 69 -0.88 -13.71 -4.94
C GLY A 69 -1.97 -12.96 -4.18
N GLN A 70 -2.64 -13.59 -3.21
CA GLN A 70 -3.65 -12.92 -2.41
C GLN A 70 -2.99 -12.07 -1.31
N ALA A 71 -3.41 -10.81 -1.17
CA ALA A 71 -3.02 -10.01 -0.04
C ALA A 71 -3.78 -10.45 1.23
N PHE A 72 -3.10 -10.45 2.38
CA PHE A 72 -3.75 -10.61 3.67
C PHE A 72 -4.68 -9.45 4.00
N GLY A 73 -5.55 -9.66 4.98
CA GLY A 73 -6.34 -8.65 5.65
C GLY A 73 -5.97 -8.52 7.11
N ILE A 74 -6.28 -7.38 7.71
CA ILE A 74 -6.22 -7.16 9.15
C ILE A 74 -7.65 -7.03 9.66
N LEU A 75 -8.09 -8.00 10.44
CA LEU A 75 -9.41 -8.00 11.06
C LEU A 75 -9.33 -7.35 12.45
N ASP A 76 -9.83 -6.13 12.57
CA ASP A 76 -10.09 -5.50 13.85
C ASP A 76 -11.41 -6.09 14.39
N GLU A 77 -11.30 -7.05 15.30
CA GLU A 77 -12.44 -7.75 15.85
C GLU A 77 -13.28 -6.87 16.78
N GLU A 78 -12.64 -5.88 17.44
CA GLU A 78 -13.33 -4.96 18.34
C GLU A 78 -14.21 -3.97 17.56
N ALA A 79 -13.64 -3.40 16.48
CA ALA A 79 -14.39 -2.51 15.60
C ALA A 79 -15.30 -3.24 14.60
N GLY A 80 -15.08 -4.54 14.38
CA GLY A 80 -15.78 -5.32 13.35
C GLY A 80 -15.39 -4.90 11.93
N ILE A 81 -14.16 -4.46 11.72
CA ILE A 81 -13.66 -3.94 10.42
C ILE A 81 -12.58 -4.85 9.89
N LEU A 82 -12.75 -5.28 8.65
CA LEU A 82 -11.69 -5.94 7.88
C LEU A 82 -10.98 -4.92 6.98
N TYR A 83 -9.69 -4.71 7.22
CA TYR A 83 -8.85 -3.87 6.40
C TYR A 83 -8.12 -4.72 5.36
N GLN A 84 -8.34 -4.46 4.08
CA GLN A 84 -7.56 -5.05 3.00
C GLN A 84 -6.13 -4.50 3.04
N VAL A 85 -5.14 -5.37 3.07
CA VAL A 85 -3.74 -4.93 3.01
C VAL A 85 -3.38 -4.51 1.59
N LEU A 86 -2.77 -3.34 1.47
CA LEU A 86 -2.29 -2.80 0.20
C LEU A 86 -0.77 -2.73 0.19
N GLU A 87 -0.19 -2.82 -1.00
CA GLU A 87 1.23 -2.56 -1.21
C GLU A 87 1.59 -1.09 -0.93
N GLY A 88 2.78 -0.84 -0.38
CA GLY A 88 3.28 0.51 -0.10
C GLY A 88 3.64 1.30 -1.36
N SER A 89 4.04 0.61 -2.42
CA SER A 89 4.35 1.16 -3.74
C SER A 89 3.96 0.17 -4.83
N PRO A 90 3.72 0.63 -6.07
CA PRO A 90 3.32 -0.26 -7.16
C PRO A 90 4.29 -1.43 -7.35
N GLY A 91 3.77 -2.66 -7.35
CA GLY A 91 4.55 -3.89 -7.53
C GLY A 91 5.28 -4.40 -6.28
N ALA A 92 5.16 -3.72 -5.14
CA ALA A 92 5.69 -4.24 -3.88
C ALA A 92 4.81 -5.38 -3.34
N ASP A 93 5.41 -6.30 -2.59
CA ASP A 93 4.67 -7.36 -1.90
C ASP A 93 3.83 -6.77 -0.76
N PRO A 94 2.49 -6.81 -0.84
CA PRO A 94 1.62 -6.32 0.23
C PRO A 94 1.78 -7.11 1.53
N ASN A 95 2.19 -8.37 1.43
CA ASN A 95 2.32 -9.29 2.56
C ASN A 95 3.69 -9.22 3.26
N LYS A 96 4.61 -8.39 2.77
CA LYS A 96 6.03 -8.35 3.21
C LYS A 96 6.23 -8.38 4.73
N LEU A 97 5.41 -7.62 5.47
CA LEU A 97 5.49 -7.53 6.93
C LEU A 97 4.60 -8.55 7.66
N LEU A 98 3.84 -9.36 6.93
CA LEU A 98 2.78 -10.21 7.49
C LEU A 98 3.03 -11.71 7.34
N TRP A 99 4.01 -12.13 6.55
CA TRP A 99 4.28 -13.55 6.28
C TRP A 99 4.44 -14.40 7.55
N ASP A 100 5.18 -13.89 8.54
CA ASP A 100 5.43 -14.59 9.81
C ASP A 100 4.24 -14.48 10.79
N HIS A 101 3.23 -13.68 10.44
CA HIS A 101 2.07 -13.38 11.29
C HIS A 101 0.76 -13.92 10.74
N ALA A 102 0.79 -14.71 9.66
CA ALA A 102 -0.41 -15.29 9.07
C ALA A 102 -1.27 -15.99 10.14
N GLU A 103 -2.56 -15.66 10.18
CA GLU A 103 -3.55 -16.19 11.14
C GLU A 103 -3.20 -15.95 12.63
N SER A 104 -2.42 -14.90 12.90
CA SER A 104 -2.04 -14.50 14.27
C SER A 104 -2.54 -13.10 14.60
N LYS A 105 -2.65 -12.80 15.89
CA LYS A 105 -3.04 -11.48 16.39
C LYS A 105 -1.81 -10.56 16.45
N VAL A 106 -1.93 -9.37 15.87
CA VAL A 106 -0.86 -8.40 15.72
C VAL A 106 -1.31 -6.99 16.10
N THR A 107 -0.35 -6.13 16.41
CA THR A 107 -0.50 -4.68 16.41
C THR A 107 0.17 -4.12 15.16
N VAL A 108 -0.60 -3.42 14.32
CA VAL A 108 -0.15 -2.85 13.06
C VAL A 108 -0.21 -1.34 13.14
N LYS A 109 0.92 -0.67 12.88
CA LYS A 109 0.96 0.75 12.58
C LYS A 109 1.00 0.93 11.06
N GLY A 110 0.16 1.80 10.53
CA GLY A 110 0.08 2.00 9.07
C GLY A 110 -0.84 3.14 8.68
N ILE A 111 -1.02 3.29 7.38
CA ILE A 111 -1.91 4.30 6.79
C ILE A 111 -3.20 3.62 6.35
N VAL A 112 -4.33 4.04 6.90
CA VAL A 112 -5.66 3.55 6.55
C VAL A 112 -6.31 4.44 5.50
N PHE A 113 -6.96 3.81 4.55
CA PHE A 113 -7.78 4.43 3.51
C PHE A 113 -9.19 3.87 3.58
N ASN A 114 -10.19 4.76 3.43
CA ASN A 114 -11.58 4.38 3.35
C ASN A 114 -12.18 4.95 2.07
N LYS A 115 -12.73 4.11 1.23
CA LYS A 115 -13.34 4.53 -0.03
C LYS A 115 -14.50 3.61 -0.42
N ASN A 116 -15.66 4.17 -0.67
CA ASN A 116 -16.84 3.43 -1.15
C ASN A 116 -17.20 2.21 -0.27
N GLY A 117 -17.08 2.35 1.05
CA GLY A 117 -17.33 1.26 1.99
C GLY A 117 -16.20 0.25 2.15
N MET A 118 -15.12 0.39 1.38
CA MET A 118 -13.92 -0.44 1.53
C MET A 118 -12.96 0.19 2.55
N HIS A 119 -12.42 -0.64 3.41
CA HIS A 119 -11.36 -0.29 4.35
C HIS A 119 -10.06 -0.95 3.93
N ALA A 120 -8.99 -0.19 3.88
CA ALA A 120 -7.69 -0.71 3.47
C ALA A 120 -6.56 -0.13 4.33
N ILE A 121 -5.45 -0.84 4.44
CA ILE A 121 -4.28 -0.41 5.20
C ILE A 121 -3.00 -0.69 4.41
N VAL A 122 -2.07 0.29 4.43
CA VAL A 122 -0.68 0.08 4.06
C VAL A 122 0.11 -0.06 5.36
N PRO A 123 0.57 -1.27 5.73
CA PRO A 123 1.34 -1.48 6.94
C PRO A 123 2.72 -0.81 6.86
N ALA A 124 3.14 -0.14 7.92
CA ALA A 124 4.48 0.40 8.09
C ALA A 124 5.28 -0.37 9.15
N GLU A 125 4.61 -0.87 10.18
CA GLU A 125 5.18 -1.68 11.26
C GLU A 125 4.17 -2.73 11.72
N VAL A 126 4.65 -3.95 11.98
CA VAL A 126 3.82 -5.06 12.49
C VAL A 126 4.57 -5.71 13.65
N LYS A 127 3.86 -5.94 14.75
CA LYS A 127 4.36 -6.64 15.94
C LYS A 127 3.35 -7.67 16.41
N PRO A 128 3.75 -8.78 17.04
CA PRO A 128 2.83 -9.65 17.77
C PRO A 128 2.03 -8.83 18.78
N ALA A 129 0.73 -9.09 18.91
CA ALA A 129 -0.09 -8.40 19.90
C ALA A 129 0.34 -8.82 21.32
N GLY A 130 0.50 -7.82 22.20
CA GLY A 130 0.90 -8.04 23.61
C GLY A 130 2.40 -8.10 23.86
N SER A 131 3.23 -7.74 22.86
CA SER A 131 4.68 -7.57 23.01
C SER A 131 5.06 -6.12 23.28
#